data_2b16b14354832f8dbb19d46de558e5da
#
_entry.id   2b16b14354832f8dbb19d46de558e5da
#
_cell.length_a   1.000
_cell.length_b   1.000
_cell.length_c   1.000
_cell.angle_alpha   90.00
_cell.angle_beta   90.00
_cell.angle_gamma   90.00
#
_symmetry.space_group_name_H-M   'P 1'
#
loop_
_entity.id
_entity.type
_entity.pdbx_description
1 polymer ?
#
loop_
_entity_poly.entity_id
_entity_poly.type
_entity_poly.pdbx_seq_one_letter_code
_entity_poly.pdbx_strand_id
1 'polypeptide(L)'
;MPDTSSFVFVAASAILVFCYVLIISERVNRAVAALVGASLVVLLGILSQDEAIRAVDFNTLGLLAGMMIVVAIARKSGLFGYCAIRAAQLVKASPAGILAALALVTALLSAALNNVTTVLLIAPVTFIVCRELRVAVYPYLFAEIVASNIGGTATLIGDPPNILIGSATGLSFNDFLLALGPVVLLIMAAQLLVCHLIWGIKLKSAPADRARVMALEAKASIVDPYLLICSLVAIGGSLLAFVLAGWLGSATIALAAAALLMLLENLRHPIHRHGENVANALNEVEWTTLFFFVGLFVVVGGVERAGLLDLAAHRLALATHGSLPVTAGAVLWVSAILSAILDNIPFVATMIPVVKTLGATLGGADALRPVWWALALGACLGGNGTLIGASANLAMAGIAEKNGVKFGFVKFTLLAFPMMLMSIAIAHIYLWWRYF
;
A
#
# COMPACT_ATOMS: atom_id res chain seq x y z
N MET A 1 24.87 -39.08 -6.09
CA MET A 1 23.92 -38.03 -6.53
C MET A 1 23.99 -36.98 -5.45
N PRO A 2 24.14 -35.68 -5.74
CA PRO A 2 23.95 -34.65 -4.71
C PRO A 2 22.55 -34.83 -4.14
N ASP A 3 22.45 -34.77 -2.80
CA ASP A 3 21.16 -34.89 -2.09
C ASP A 3 20.15 -34.00 -2.76
N THR A 4 19.04 -34.59 -3.23
CA THR A 4 17.95 -33.83 -3.91
C THR A 4 17.47 -32.64 -3.06
N SER A 5 17.55 -32.78 -1.73
CA SER A 5 17.26 -31.70 -0.77
C SER A 5 18.26 -30.54 -0.86
N SER A 6 19.56 -30.80 -1.02
CA SER A 6 20.60 -29.78 -1.14
C SER A 6 20.49 -29.00 -2.46
N PHE A 7 20.15 -29.68 -3.58
CA PHE A 7 19.93 -29.01 -4.87
C PHE A 7 18.72 -28.10 -4.82
N VAL A 8 17.57 -28.56 -4.29
CA VAL A 8 16.35 -27.77 -4.18
C VAL A 8 16.58 -26.53 -3.32
N PHE A 9 17.27 -26.66 -2.18
CA PHE A 9 17.61 -25.55 -1.31
C PHE A 9 18.46 -24.48 -2.01
N VAL A 10 19.55 -24.91 -2.68
CA VAL A 10 20.45 -23.98 -3.39
C VAL A 10 19.74 -23.31 -4.57
N ALA A 11 18.99 -24.09 -5.36
CA ALA A 11 18.27 -23.57 -6.53
C ALA A 11 17.19 -22.55 -6.13
N ALA A 12 16.35 -22.87 -5.13
CA ALA A 12 15.32 -21.95 -4.64
C ALA A 12 15.91 -20.66 -4.06
N SER A 13 17.00 -20.80 -3.29
CA SER A 13 17.70 -19.63 -2.75
C SER A 13 18.30 -18.75 -3.84
N ALA A 14 18.91 -19.36 -4.86
CA ALA A 14 19.49 -18.64 -5.99
C ALA A 14 18.41 -17.91 -6.81
N ILE A 15 17.26 -18.57 -7.05
CA ILE A 15 16.11 -17.95 -7.74
C ILE A 15 15.58 -16.76 -6.96
N LEU A 16 15.41 -16.90 -5.63
CA LEU A 16 14.96 -15.80 -4.77
C LEU A 16 15.90 -14.60 -4.87
N VAL A 17 17.20 -14.83 -4.68
CA VAL A 17 18.23 -13.78 -4.77
C VAL A 17 18.24 -13.16 -6.18
N PHE A 18 18.17 -13.96 -7.22
CA PHE A 18 18.10 -13.49 -8.61
C PHE A 18 16.88 -12.58 -8.83
N CYS A 19 15.68 -12.99 -8.38
CA CYS A 19 14.48 -12.17 -8.48
C CYS A 19 14.65 -10.84 -7.73
N TYR A 20 15.16 -10.87 -6.49
CA TYR A 20 15.38 -9.64 -5.73
C TYR A 20 16.41 -8.72 -6.38
N VAL A 21 17.51 -9.24 -6.90
CA VAL A 21 18.51 -8.45 -7.62
C VAL A 21 17.89 -7.77 -8.85
N LEU A 22 17.05 -8.49 -9.62
CA LEU A 22 16.37 -7.91 -10.78
C LEU A 22 15.37 -6.82 -10.34
N ILE A 23 14.58 -7.05 -9.29
CA ILE A 23 13.60 -6.09 -8.77
C ILE A 23 14.30 -4.83 -8.26
N ILE A 24 15.36 -4.97 -7.46
CA ILE A 24 16.13 -3.84 -6.91
C ILE A 24 16.85 -3.05 -7.99
N SER A 25 17.33 -3.74 -9.04
CA SER A 25 18.04 -3.07 -10.14
C SER A 25 17.18 -2.11 -10.95
N GLU A 26 15.84 -2.23 -10.87
CA GLU A 26 14.84 -1.50 -11.66
C GLU A 26 15.05 -1.55 -13.19
N ARG A 27 16.01 -2.37 -13.66
CA ARG A 27 16.30 -2.54 -15.10
C ARG A 27 15.28 -3.40 -15.82
N VAL A 28 14.56 -4.22 -15.07
CA VAL A 28 13.52 -5.14 -15.57
C VAL A 28 12.24 -4.87 -14.80
N ASN A 29 11.11 -4.90 -15.50
CA ASN A 29 9.81 -4.78 -14.85
C ASN A 29 9.66 -5.87 -13.78
N ARG A 30 9.24 -5.49 -12.56
CA ARG A 30 9.10 -6.40 -11.40
C ARG A 30 8.21 -7.62 -11.68
N ALA A 31 7.16 -7.47 -12.49
CA ALA A 31 6.30 -8.59 -12.86
C ALA A 31 7.06 -9.60 -13.74
N VAL A 32 7.87 -9.11 -14.68
CA VAL A 32 8.70 -9.98 -15.52
C VAL A 32 9.72 -10.74 -14.67
N ALA A 33 10.39 -10.05 -13.73
CA ALA A 33 11.35 -10.70 -12.83
C ALA A 33 10.70 -11.81 -12.00
N ALA A 34 9.51 -11.54 -11.42
CA ALA A 34 8.77 -12.52 -10.63
C ALA A 34 8.26 -13.70 -11.47
N LEU A 35 7.75 -13.45 -12.68
CA LEU A 35 7.28 -14.51 -13.59
C LEU A 35 8.42 -15.40 -14.10
N VAL A 36 9.59 -14.82 -14.39
CA VAL A 36 10.79 -15.59 -14.74
C VAL A 36 11.20 -16.47 -13.55
N GLY A 37 11.24 -15.94 -12.34
CA GLY A 37 11.51 -16.71 -11.13
C GLY A 37 10.51 -17.86 -10.93
N ALA A 38 9.21 -17.57 -11.07
CA ALA A 38 8.16 -18.57 -10.98
C ALA A 38 8.33 -19.69 -12.03
N SER A 39 8.64 -19.31 -13.27
CA SER A 39 8.92 -20.27 -14.34
C SER A 39 10.10 -21.16 -14.02
N LEU A 40 11.18 -20.59 -13.47
CA LEU A 40 12.37 -21.36 -13.05
C LEU A 40 12.05 -22.32 -11.90
N VAL A 41 11.23 -21.92 -10.92
CA VAL A 41 10.78 -22.78 -9.81
C VAL A 41 10.07 -24.03 -10.33
N VAL A 42 9.19 -23.87 -11.33
CA VAL A 42 8.45 -25.00 -11.94
C VAL A 42 9.34 -25.82 -12.88
N LEU A 43 10.12 -25.18 -13.75
CA LEU A 43 11.00 -25.87 -14.72
C LEU A 43 12.10 -26.69 -14.05
N LEU A 44 12.63 -26.24 -12.90
CA LEU A 44 13.62 -26.99 -12.12
C LEU A 44 12.98 -28.04 -11.19
N GLY A 45 11.64 -28.20 -11.23
CA GLY A 45 10.92 -29.20 -10.45
C GLY A 45 10.91 -28.92 -8.93
N ILE A 46 11.15 -27.68 -8.51
CA ILE A 46 11.05 -27.27 -7.10
C ILE A 46 9.60 -27.37 -6.64
N LEU A 47 8.67 -26.86 -7.46
CA LEU A 47 7.24 -27.06 -7.34
C LEU A 47 6.70 -27.72 -8.61
N SER A 48 5.73 -28.62 -8.48
CA SER A 48 4.91 -29.06 -9.58
C SER A 48 3.99 -27.92 -10.05
N GLN A 49 3.42 -28.03 -11.25
CA GLN A 49 2.45 -27.04 -11.75
C GLN A 49 1.26 -26.88 -10.81
N ASP A 50 0.73 -27.98 -10.27
CA ASP A 50 -0.41 -27.94 -9.34
C ASP A 50 -0.05 -27.25 -8.01
N GLU A 51 1.14 -27.50 -7.50
CA GLU A 51 1.65 -26.80 -6.29
C GLU A 51 1.85 -25.32 -6.56
N ALA A 52 2.38 -24.95 -7.73
CA ALA A 52 2.55 -23.55 -8.12
C ALA A 52 1.21 -22.81 -8.23
N ILE A 53 0.17 -23.45 -8.80
CA ILE A 53 -1.19 -22.88 -8.86
C ILE A 53 -1.76 -22.69 -7.44
N ARG A 54 -1.60 -23.67 -6.56
CA ARG A 54 -2.07 -23.61 -5.17
C ARG A 54 -1.31 -22.57 -4.31
N ALA A 55 -0.08 -22.26 -4.66
CA ALA A 55 0.69 -21.22 -3.98
C ALA A 55 0.13 -19.81 -4.25
N VAL A 56 -0.61 -19.62 -5.36
CA VAL A 56 -1.19 -18.32 -5.69
C VAL A 56 -2.39 -18.02 -4.81
N ASP A 57 -2.32 -16.91 -4.07
CA ASP A 57 -3.43 -16.43 -3.25
C ASP A 57 -4.44 -15.63 -4.09
N PHE A 58 -5.48 -16.32 -4.54
CA PHE A 58 -6.57 -15.71 -5.33
C PHE A 58 -7.43 -14.74 -4.51
N ASN A 59 -7.45 -14.83 -3.17
CA ASN A 59 -8.16 -13.86 -2.35
C ASN A 59 -7.48 -12.50 -2.39
N THR A 60 -6.15 -12.46 -2.30
CA THR A 60 -5.37 -11.22 -2.49
C THR A 60 -5.59 -10.64 -3.89
N LEU A 61 -5.50 -11.46 -4.95
CA LEU A 61 -5.66 -10.99 -6.33
C LEU A 61 -7.08 -10.45 -6.59
N GLY A 62 -8.10 -11.15 -6.11
CA GLY A 62 -9.50 -10.74 -6.28
C GLY A 62 -9.83 -9.44 -5.52
N LEU A 63 -9.30 -9.29 -4.31
CA LEU A 63 -9.45 -8.05 -3.54
C LEU A 63 -8.80 -6.86 -4.26
N LEU A 64 -7.56 -7.02 -4.71
CA LEU A 64 -6.84 -5.97 -5.43
C LEU A 64 -7.56 -5.59 -6.73
N ALA A 65 -7.89 -6.57 -7.57
CA ALA A 65 -8.57 -6.33 -8.85
C ALA A 65 -9.94 -5.65 -8.64
N GLY A 66 -10.73 -6.15 -7.69
CA GLY A 66 -12.05 -5.57 -7.37
C GLY A 66 -11.95 -4.12 -6.93
N MET A 67 -11.04 -3.80 -5.99
CA MET A 67 -10.85 -2.42 -5.53
C MET A 67 -10.28 -1.51 -6.62
N MET A 68 -9.36 -1.99 -7.47
CA MET A 68 -8.85 -1.22 -8.62
C MET A 68 -9.99 -0.84 -9.58
N ILE A 69 -10.90 -1.75 -9.89
CA ILE A 69 -12.07 -1.47 -10.75
C ILE A 69 -13.00 -0.43 -10.10
N VAL A 70 -13.33 -0.60 -8.81
CA VAL A 70 -14.18 0.36 -8.07
C VAL A 70 -13.58 1.77 -8.14
N VAL A 71 -12.27 1.89 -7.88
CA VAL A 71 -11.57 3.18 -7.89
C VAL A 71 -11.48 3.76 -9.29
N ALA A 72 -11.23 2.94 -10.31
CA ALA A 72 -11.17 3.37 -11.71
C ALA A 72 -12.48 4.00 -12.16
N ILE A 73 -13.61 3.38 -11.80
CA ILE A 73 -14.93 3.92 -12.12
C ILE A 73 -15.21 5.18 -11.27
N ALA A 74 -14.91 5.15 -9.97
CA ALA A 74 -15.10 6.29 -9.08
C ALA A 74 -14.30 7.53 -9.53
N ARG A 75 -13.12 7.33 -10.11
CA ARG A 75 -12.30 8.41 -10.68
C ARG A 75 -13.03 9.20 -11.76
N LYS A 76 -13.78 8.51 -12.62
CA LYS A 76 -14.54 9.15 -13.73
C LYS A 76 -15.60 10.13 -13.21
N SER A 77 -16.12 9.94 -11.99
CA SER A 77 -17.12 10.81 -11.38
C SER A 77 -16.61 12.19 -10.97
N GLY A 78 -15.28 12.35 -10.81
CA GLY A 78 -14.65 13.57 -10.30
C GLY A 78 -14.62 13.69 -8.76
N LEU A 79 -14.96 12.62 -8.04
CA LEU A 79 -14.99 12.55 -6.57
C LEU A 79 -13.73 13.12 -5.91
N PHE A 80 -12.58 12.67 -6.38
CA PHE A 80 -11.28 13.00 -5.75
C PHE A 80 -10.91 14.47 -5.92
N GLY A 81 -11.17 15.04 -7.10
CA GLY A 81 -11.03 16.48 -7.36
C GLY A 81 -11.91 17.32 -6.44
N TYR A 82 -13.17 16.93 -6.30
CA TYR A 82 -14.10 17.57 -5.38
C TYR A 82 -13.57 17.55 -3.94
N CYS A 83 -13.16 16.39 -3.43
CA CYS A 83 -12.66 16.25 -2.07
C CYS A 83 -11.42 17.13 -1.81
N ALA A 84 -10.45 17.14 -2.73
CA ALA A 84 -9.23 17.92 -2.55
C ALA A 84 -9.46 19.43 -2.60
N ILE A 85 -10.29 19.92 -3.54
CA ILE A 85 -10.64 21.36 -3.59
C ILE A 85 -11.44 21.76 -2.35
N ARG A 86 -12.41 20.95 -1.92
CA ARG A 86 -13.18 21.24 -0.70
C ARG A 86 -12.29 21.26 0.54
N ALA A 87 -11.35 20.33 0.66
CA ALA A 87 -10.38 20.32 1.74
C ALA A 87 -9.54 21.61 1.78
N ALA A 88 -9.06 22.08 0.62
CA ALA A 88 -8.33 23.34 0.50
C ALA A 88 -9.18 24.56 0.91
N GLN A 89 -10.47 24.58 0.56
CA GLN A 89 -11.41 25.64 0.93
C GLN A 89 -11.75 25.64 2.42
N LEU A 90 -11.92 24.45 3.04
CA LEU A 90 -12.23 24.32 4.48
C LEU A 90 -11.14 24.97 5.37
N VAL A 91 -9.89 24.93 4.94
CA VAL A 91 -8.77 25.57 5.63
C VAL A 91 -8.53 27.03 5.17
N LYS A 92 -9.53 27.66 4.53
CA LYS A 92 -9.50 29.05 4.05
C LYS A 92 -8.31 29.34 3.12
N ALA A 93 -7.94 28.37 2.29
CA ALA A 93 -6.81 28.42 1.37
C ALA A 93 -5.48 28.85 2.03
N SER A 94 -5.32 28.61 3.33
CA SER A 94 -4.05 28.85 4.03
C SER A 94 -3.02 27.84 3.54
N PRO A 95 -1.80 28.24 3.09
CA PRO A 95 -0.82 27.32 2.55
C PRO A 95 -0.45 26.17 3.50
N ALA A 96 -0.20 26.46 4.76
CA ALA A 96 0.08 25.45 5.77
C ALA A 96 -1.16 24.56 6.07
N GLY A 97 -2.35 25.17 6.07
CA GLY A 97 -3.61 24.45 6.22
C GLY A 97 -3.85 23.47 5.07
N ILE A 98 -3.59 23.88 3.83
CA ILE A 98 -3.73 23.03 2.63
C ILE A 98 -2.73 21.86 2.68
N LEU A 99 -1.49 22.10 3.12
CA LEU A 99 -0.51 21.02 3.30
C LEU A 99 -1.06 19.93 4.23
N ALA A 100 -1.62 20.32 5.37
CA ALA A 100 -2.22 19.38 6.31
C ALA A 100 -3.51 18.74 5.77
N ALA A 101 -4.39 19.53 5.15
CA ALA A 101 -5.68 19.06 4.64
C ALA A 101 -5.52 18.06 3.49
N LEU A 102 -4.64 18.33 2.52
CA LEU A 102 -4.38 17.40 1.42
C LEU A 102 -3.70 16.12 1.91
N ALA A 103 -2.74 16.22 2.84
CA ALA A 103 -2.14 15.04 3.47
C ALA A 103 -3.18 14.19 4.21
N LEU A 104 -4.10 14.81 4.97
CA LEU A 104 -5.17 14.09 5.66
C LEU A 104 -6.17 13.44 4.68
N VAL A 105 -6.57 14.15 3.63
CA VAL A 105 -7.43 13.58 2.58
C VAL A 105 -6.73 12.40 1.92
N THR A 106 -5.45 12.53 1.59
CA THR A 106 -4.65 11.44 1.02
C THR A 106 -4.58 10.25 1.97
N ALA A 107 -4.34 10.46 3.26
CA ALA A 107 -4.32 9.37 4.24
C ALA A 107 -5.67 8.66 4.36
N LEU A 108 -6.78 9.40 4.43
CA LEU A 108 -8.13 8.84 4.52
C LEU A 108 -8.50 8.05 3.27
N LEU A 109 -8.20 8.59 2.09
CA LEU A 109 -8.44 7.89 0.84
C LEU A 109 -7.57 6.65 0.72
N SER A 110 -6.31 6.71 1.13
CA SER A 110 -5.39 5.58 1.11
C SER A 110 -5.80 4.46 2.07
N ALA A 111 -6.41 4.79 3.21
CA ALA A 111 -6.97 3.80 4.12
C ALA A 111 -8.17 3.04 3.55
N ALA A 112 -8.91 3.66 2.61
CA ALA A 112 -10.10 3.09 1.98
C ALA A 112 -9.83 2.49 0.59
N LEU A 113 -8.72 2.87 -0.04
CA LEU A 113 -8.37 2.49 -1.41
C LEU A 113 -6.98 1.83 -1.42
N ASN A 114 -6.16 2.16 -2.42
CA ASN A 114 -4.76 1.74 -2.49
C ASN A 114 -3.87 2.99 -2.47
N ASN A 115 -2.70 2.92 -1.81
CA ASN A 115 -1.77 4.04 -1.67
C ASN A 115 -1.29 4.59 -3.03
N VAL A 116 -0.95 3.72 -4.00
CA VAL A 116 -0.52 4.12 -5.34
C VAL A 116 -1.62 4.89 -6.06
N THR A 117 -2.81 4.31 -6.13
CA THR A 117 -3.95 4.92 -6.80
C THR A 117 -4.31 6.26 -6.16
N THR A 118 -4.27 6.35 -4.83
CA THR A 118 -4.59 7.58 -4.11
C THR A 118 -3.65 8.73 -4.49
N VAL A 119 -2.34 8.51 -4.54
CA VAL A 119 -1.40 9.57 -4.92
C VAL A 119 -1.55 10.00 -6.37
N LEU A 120 -1.87 9.06 -7.28
CA LEU A 120 -2.16 9.35 -8.69
C LEU A 120 -3.40 10.23 -8.86
N LEU A 121 -4.39 10.10 -7.97
CA LEU A 121 -5.64 10.83 -8.01
C LEU A 121 -5.53 12.24 -7.42
N ILE A 122 -4.79 12.41 -6.34
CA ILE A 122 -4.69 13.69 -5.62
C ILE A 122 -3.65 14.61 -6.26
N ALA A 123 -2.52 14.08 -6.75
CA ALA A 123 -1.42 14.88 -7.31
C ALA A 123 -1.86 15.92 -8.36
N PRO A 124 -2.72 15.62 -9.37
CA PRO A 124 -3.13 16.62 -10.34
C PRO A 124 -3.86 17.82 -9.71
N VAL A 125 -4.66 17.57 -8.68
CA VAL A 125 -5.39 18.65 -7.97
C VAL A 125 -4.42 19.48 -7.13
N THR A 126 -3.44 18.84 -6.50
CA THR A 126 -2.38 19.51 -5.76
C THR A 126 -1.58 20.45 -6.65
N PHE A 127 -1.27 20.07 -7.90
CA PHE A 127 -0.65 20.96 -8.87
C PHE A 127 -1.50 22.18 -9.18
N ILE A 128 -2.82 22.01 -9.37
CA ILE A 128 -3.76 23.12 -9.63
C ILE A 128 -3.78 24.07 -8.43
N VAL A 129 -3.98 23.54 -7.22
CA VAL A 129 -4.07 24.34 -5.99
C VAL A 129 -2.77 25.10 -5.71
N CYS A 130 -1.61 24.45 -5.84
CA CYS A 130 -0.32 25.08 -5.62
C CYS A 130 -0.01 26.16 -6.67
N ARG A 131 -0.42 25.96 -7.93
CA ARG A 131 -0.30 26.96 -8.98
C ARG A 131 -1.14 28.20 -8.69
N GLU A 132 -2.39 28.03 -8.26
CA GLU A 132 -3.26 29.15 -7.87
C GLU A 132 -2.73 29.91 -6.66
N LEU A 133 -2.15 29.19 -5.69
CA LEU A 133 -1.51 29.77 -4.50
C LEU A 133 -0.13 30.41 -4.79
N ARG A 134 0.48 30.11 -5.94
CA ARG A 134 1.86 30.52 -6.28
C ARG A 134 2.89 30.04 -5.27
N VAL A 135 2.75 28.81 -4.79
CA VAL A 135 3.67 28.16 -3.86
C VAL A 135 4.40 26.98 -4.48
N ALA A 136 5.55 26.62 -3.91
CA ALA A 136 6.28 25.42 -4.35
C ALA A 136 5.46 24.16 -4.09
N VAL A 137 5.36 23.27 -5.08
CA VAL A 137 4.53 22.04 -5.02
C VAL A 137 5.20 20.94 -4.19
N TYR A 138 6.55 20.85 -4.20
CA TYR A 138 7.31 19.77 -3.56
C TYR A 138 6.89 19.43 -2.11
N PRO A 139 6.69 20.42 -1.19
CA PRO A 139 6.27 20.12 0.18
C PRO A 139 4.94 19.37 0.27
N TYR A 140 3.99 19.71 -0.60
CA TYR A 140 2.66 19.11 -0.64
C TYR A 140 2.72 17.66 -1.14
N LEU A 141 3.38 17.45 -2.29
CA LEU A 141 3.56 16.11 -2.84
C LEU A 141 4.34 15.20 -1.88
N PHE A 142 5.37 15.72 -1.21
CA PHE A 142 6.10 14.98 -0.19
C PHE A 142 5.19 14.55 0.98
N ALA A 143 4.40 15.49 1.50
CA ALA A 143 3.48 15.21 2.59
C ALA A 143 2.40 14.19 2.18
N GLU A 144 1.90 14.25 0.94
CA GLU A 144 0.94 13.30 0.38
C GLU A 144 1.53 11.90 0.21
N ILE A 145 2.78 11.76 -0.27
CA ILE A 145 3.49 10.48 -0.34
C ILE A 145 3.51 9.83 1.05
N VAL A 146 4.06 10.55 2.03
CA VAL A 146 4.22 10.04 3.39
C VAL A 146 2.85 9.71 4.01
N ALA A 147 1.86 10.57 3.80
CA ALA A 147 0.51 10.40 4.29
C ALA A 147 -0.21 9.19 3.65
N SER A 148 0.03 8.90 2.37
CA SER A 148 -0.58 7.76 1.69
C SER A 148 -0.13 6.42 2.29
N ASN A 149 1.16 6.26 2.56
CA ASN A 149 1.68 5.04 3.18
C ASN A 149 1.24 4.92 4.65
N ILE A 150 1.20 6.03 5.40
CA ILE A 150 0.69 6.04 6.78
C ILE A 150 -0.80 5.68 6.80
N GLY A 151 -1.62 6.31 5.96
CA GLY A 151 -3.05 6.03 5.86
C GLY A 151 -3.33 4.59 5.42
N GLY A 152 -2.60 4.11 4.41
CA GLY A 152 -2.70 2.73 3.93
C GLY A 152 -2.38 1.69 4.99
N THR A 153 -1.49 2.01 5.94
CA THR A 153 -1.16 1.12 7.07
C THR A 153 -2.35 0.86 8.00
N ALA A 154 -3.34 1.76 8.06
CA ALA A 154 -4.43 1.70 9.04
C ALA A 154 -5.40 0.54 8.83
N THR A 155 -5.54 0.02 7.62
CA THR A 155 -6.58 -0.93 7.25
C THR A 155 -6.03 -2.12 6.46
N LEU A 156 -6.83 -3.16 6.36
CA LEU A 156 -6.53 -4.35 5.56
C LEU A 156 -6.29 -4.02 4.08
N ILE A 157 -7.06 -3.09 3.51
CA ILE A 157 -7.10 -2.83 2.06
C ILE A 157 -6.22 -1.66 1.61
N GLY A 158 -5.74 -0.85 2.55
CA GLY A 158 -5.03 0.39 2.23
C GLY A 158 -3.62 0.23 1.68
N ASP A 159 -2.95 -0.89 2.00
CA ASP A 159 -1.60 -1.21 1.49
C ASP A 159 -1.50 -2.71 1.19
N PRO A 160 -0.93 -3.13 0.06
CA PRO A 160 -0.77 -4.54 -0.31
C PRO A 160 -0.13 -5.46 0.77
N PRO A 161 0.89 -5.07 1.52
CA PRO A 161 1.39 -5.84 2.65
C PRO A 161 0.30 -6.29 3.65
N ASN A 162 -0.63 -5.40 3.98
CA ASN A 162 -1.72 -5.72 4.89
C ASN A 162 -2.68 -6.74 4.29
N ILE A 163 -2.95 -6.64 2.99
CA ILE A 163 -3.78 -7.61 2.25
C ILE A 163 -3.14 -9.00 2.32
N LEU A 164 -1.82 -9.09 2.09
CA LEU A 164 -1.06 -10.35 2.17
C LEU A 164 -1.13 -10.95 3.58
N ILE A 165 -0.88 -10.14 4.62
CA ILE A 165 -0.93 -10.59 6.02
C ILE A 165 -2.36 -11.04 6.37
N GLY A 166 -3.37 -10.26 6.02
CA GLY A 166 -4.77 -10.59 6.30
C GLY A 166 -5.22 -11.89 5.62
N SER A 167 -4.88 -12.07 4.33
CA SER A 167 -5.18 -13.31 3.62
C SER A 167 -4.47 -14.53 4.22
N ALA A 168 -3.20 -14.37 4.59
CA ALA A 168 -2.39 -15.46 5.15
C ALA A 168 -2.77 -15.87 6.58
N THR A 169 -3.40 -14.96 7.35
CA THR A 169 -3.71 -15.14 8.78
C THR A 169 -5.19 -15.26 9.08
N GLY A 170 -6.07 -14.89 8.14
CA GLY A 170 -7.51 -14.76 8.36
C GLY A 170 -7.91 -13.55 9.20
N LEU A 171 -6.97 -12.62 9.49
CA LEU A 171 -7.27 -11.39 10.22
C LEU A 171 -8.22 -10.52 9.40
N SER A 172 -9.29 -10.05 10.04
CA SER A 172 -10.35 -9.28 9.43
C SER A 172 -9.97 -7.80 9.24
N PHE A 173 -10.75 -7.08 8.44
CA PHE A 173 -10.63 -5.61 8.32
C PHE A 173 -10.69 -4.92 9.68
N ASN A 174 -11.60 -5.38 10.58
CA ASN A 174 -11.75 -4.83 11.92
C ASN A 174 -10.51 -5.08 12.79
N ASP A 175 -9.87 -6.24 12.65
CA ASP A 175 -8.63 -6.53 13.40
C ASP A 175 -7.54 -5.51 13.04
N PHE A 176 -7.36 -5.22 11.73
CA PHE A 176 -6.41 -4.20 11.27
C PHE A 176 -6.80 -2.81 11.77
N LEU A 177 -8.03 -2.38 11.54
CA LEU A 177 -8.50 -1.04 11.92
C LEU A 177 -8.36 -0.78 13.42
N LEU A 178 -8.75 -1.74 14.26
CA LEU A 178 -8.66 -1.62 15.72
C LEU A 178 -7.23 -1.73 16.25
N ALA A 179 -6.37 -2.54 15.61
CA ALA A 179 -4.99 -2.70 16.03
C ALA A 179 -4.10 -1.56 15.54
N LEU A 180 -4.21 -1.17 14.26
CA LEU A 180 -3.29 -0.23 13.63
C LEU A 180 -3.85 1.19 13.55
N GLY A 181 -5.17 1.37 13.47
CA GLY A 181 -5.81 2.68 13.37
C GLY A 181 -5.34 3.68 14.45
N PRO A 182 -5.34 3.34 15.74
CA PRO A 182 -4.91 4.28 16.79
C PRO A 182 -3.46 4.75 16.64
N VAL A 183 -2.52 3.85 16.35
CA VAL A 183 -1.11 4.24 16.18
C VAL A 183 -0.89 5.03 14.89
N VAL A 184 -1.63 4.71 13.82
CA VAL A 184 -1.58 5.47 12.56
C VAL A 184 -2.03 6.92 12.78
N LEU A 185 -3.07 7.17 13.58
CA LEU A 185 -3.49 8.53 13.93
C LEU A 185 -2.40 9.29 14.68
N LEU A 186 -1.71 8.66 15.63
CA LEU A 186 -0.59 9.26 16.36
C LEU A 186 0.59 9.57 15.42
N ILE A 187 0.94 8.63 14.56
CA ILE A 187 2.01 8.81 13.58
C ILE A 187 1.64 9.93 12.60
N MET A 188 0.41 9.96 12.11
CA MET A 188 -0.06 11.01 11.20
C MET A 188 0.02 12.39 11.84
N ALA A 189 -0.40 12.53 13.09
CA ALA A 189 -0.28 13.79 13.83
C ALA A 189 1.18 14.23 13.98
N ALA A 190 2.08 13.32 14.34
CA ALA A 190 3.51 13.58 14.43
C ALA A 190 4.12 14.00 13.08
N GLN A 191 3.76 13.31 11.99
CA GLN A 191 4.23 13.65 10.66
C GLN A 191 3.73 15.00 10.17
N LEU A 192 2.47 15.33 10.40
CA LEU A 192 1.91 16.65 10.08
C LEU A 192 2.62 17.77 10.87
N LEU A 193 2.92 17.52 12.15
CA LEU A 193 3.69 18.45 12.95
C LEU A 193 5.09 18.69 12.37
N VAL A 194 5.81 17.63 12.01
CA VAL A 194 7.14 17.73 11.38
C VAL A 194 7.07 18.46 10.05
N CYS A 195 6.12 18.12 9.18
CA CYS A 195 5.90 18.83 7.91
C CYS A 195 5.58 20.33 8.15
N HIS A 196 4.78 20.64 9.17
CA HIS A 196 4.47 22.01 9.53
C HIS A 196 5.71 22.78 10.00
N LEU A 197 6.56 22.18 10.82
CA LEU A 197 7.80 22.79 11.30
C LEU A 197 8.82 23.01 10.17
N ILE A 198 8.96 22.07 9.24
CA ILE A 198 9.92 22.17 8.13
C ILE A 198 9.46 23.20 7.09
N TRP A 199 8.20 23.15 6.68
CA TRP A 199 7.67 23.94 5.57
C TRP A 199 6.50 24.85 5.97
N GLY A 200 5.56 24.38 6.80
CA GLY A 200 4.32 25.09 7.10
C GLY A 200 4.53 26.52 7.59
N ILE A 201 5.52 26.72 8.46
CA ILE A 201 5.88 28.04 9.02
C ILE A 201 6.41 28.98 7.92
N LYS A 202 7.08 28.43 6.90
CA LYS A 202 7.72 29.19 5.81
C LYS A 202 6.79 29.43 4.63
N LEU A 203 5.73 28.64 4.47
CA LEU A 203 4.79 28.75 3.38
C LEU A 203 3.92 29.99 3.53
N LYS A 204 4.06 30.93 2.60
CA LYS A 204 3.29 32.17 2.56
C LYS A 204 2.64 32.35 1.20
N SER A 205 1.46 32.92 1.15
CA SER A 205 0.73 33.27 -0.06
C SER A 205 0.02 34.61 0.12
N ALA A 206 -0.08 35.39 -0.94
CA ALA A 206 -0.80 36.64 -0.90
C ALA A 206 -2.32 36.43 -0.71
N PRO A 207 -3.05 37.37 -0.09
CA PRO A 207 -4.51 37.26 0.04
C PRO A 207 -5.24 37.06 -1.30
N ALA A 208 -4.77 37.70 -2.38
CA ALA A 208 -5.30 37.55 -3.73
C ALA A 208 -5.15 36.13 -4.28
N ASP A 209 -4.02 35.45 -3.98
CA ASP A 209 -3.76 34.08 -4.40
C ASP A 209 -4.69 33.09 -3.65
N ARG A 210 -4.90 33.33 -2.34
CA ARG A 210 -5.86 32.56 -1.54
C ARG A 210 -7.29 32.74 -2.05
N ALA A 211 -7.66 33.98 -2.43
CA ALA A 211 -8.95 34.24 -3.01
C ALA A 211 -9.18 33.44 -4.31
N ARG A 212 -8.14 33.24 -5.14
CA ARG A 212 -8.26 32.39 -6.34
C ARG A 212 -8.59 30.93 -5.99
N VAL A 213 -7.92 30.35 -5.00
CA VAL A 213 -8.24 28.98 -4.54
C VAL A 213 -9.66 28.91 -3.96
N MET A 214 -10.07 29.94 -3.20
CA MET A 214 -11.43 29.99 -2.66
C MET A 214 -12.49 30.14 -3.74
N ALA A 215 -12.14 30.73 -4.89
CA ALA A 215 -13.02 30.88 -6.06
C ALA A 215 -13.08 29.62 -6.94
N LEU A 216 -12.26 28.59 -6.70
CA LEU A 216 -12.35 27.34 -7.43
C LEU A 216 -13.73 26.70 -7.19
N GLU A 217 -14.41 26.37 -8.26
CA GLU A 217 -15.71 25.69 -8.18
C GLU A 217 -15.51 24.19 -7.94
N ALA A 218 -15.48 23.76 -6.68
CA ALA A 218 -15.32 22.34 -6.33
C ALA A 218 -16.36 21.46 -7.03
N LYS A 219 -17.60 21.95 -7.17
CA LYS A 219 -18.68 21.23 -7.87
C LYS A 219 -18.40 21.02 -9.35
N ALA A 220 -17.64 21.90 -10.01
CA ALA A 220 -17.24 21.74 -11.40
C ALA A 220 -16.30 20.54 -11.61
N SER A 221 -15.66 20.05 -10.56
CA SER A 221 -14.89 18.80 -10.62
C SER A 221 -15.77 17.56 -10.75
N ILE A 222 -17.06 17.65 -10.41
CA ILE A 222 -18.01 16.54 -10.52
C ILE A 222 -18.45 16.43 -11.97
N VAL A 223 -17.89 15.43 -12.67
CA VAL A 223 -18.17 15.19 -14.09
C VAL A 223 -19.52 14.48 -14.27
N ASP A 224 -19.79 13.49 -13.43
CA ASP A 224 -21.01 12.69 -13.45
C ASP A 224 -21.60 12.52 -12.04
N PRO A 225 -22.67 13.27 -11.68
CA PRO A 225 -23.30 13.18 -10.37
C PRO A 225 -23.93 11.80 -10.06
N TYR A 226 -24.45 11.10 -11.08
CA TYR A 226 -25.00 9.77 -10.89
C TYR A 226 -23.89 8.77 -10.55
N LEU A 227 -22.81 8.79 -11.34
CA LEU A 227 -21.66 7.93 -11.11
C LEU A 227 -20.99 8.23 -9.76
N LEU A 228 -21.01 9.50 -9.34
CA LEU A 228 -20.54 9.91 -8.00
C LEU A 228 -21.33 9.20 -6.90
N ILE A 229 -22.66 9.24 -6.96
CA ILE A 229 -23.52 8.58 -5.96
C ILE A 229 -23.30 7.07 -5.98
N CYS A 230 -23.31 6.45 -7.16
CA CYS A 230 -23.05 5.02 -7.31
C CYS A 230 -21.67 4.62 -6.73
N SER A 231 -20.64 5.43 -6.99
CA SER A 231 -19.28 5.18 -6.46
C SER A 231 -19.21 5.34 -4.94
N LEU A 232 -19.87 6.35 -4.39
CA LEU A 232 -19.95 6.53 -2.92
C LEU A 232 -20.71 5.38 -2.26
N VAL A 233 -21.78 4.89 -2.87
CA VAL A 233 -22.55 3.74 -2.38
C VAL A 233 -21.70 2.46 -2.50
N ALA A 234 -20.97 2.25 -3.58
CA ALA A 234 -20.12 1.07 -3.77
C ALA A 234 -18.95 1.07 -2.79
N ILE A 235 -18.22 2.20 -2.65
CA ILE A 235 -17.09 2.31 -1.71
C ILE A 235 -17.61 2.23 -0.27
N GLY A 236 -18.62 3.02 0.12
CA GLY A 236 -19.17 3.01 1.46
C GLY A 236 -19.80 1.66 1.82
N GLY A 237 -20.51 1.05 0.88
CA GLY A 237 -21.10 -0.28 1.03
C GLY A 237 -20.05 -1.38 1.19
N SER A 238 -18.96 -1.34 0.41
CA SER A 238 -17.87 -2.30 0.56
C SER A 238 -17.14 -2.12 1.91
N LEU A 239 -16.87 -0.89 2.34
CA LEU A 239 -16.28 -0.63 3.66
C LEU A 239 -17.19 -1.12 4.79
N LEU A 240 -18.50 -0.87 4.68
CA LEU A 240 -19.47 -1.38 5.65
C LEU A 240 -19.53 -2.91 5.65
N ALA A 241 -19.47 -3.54 4.47
CA ALA A 241 -19.44 -4.99 4.35
C ALA A 241 -18.16 -5.58 4.95
N PHE A 242 -16.99 -4.96 4.75
CA PHE A 242 -15.75 -5.38 5.42
C PHE A 242 -15.85 -5.33 6.95
N VAL A 243 -16.59 -4.36 7.49
CA VAL A 243 -16.80 -4.21 8.95
C VAL A 243 -17.83 -5.20 9.48
N LEU A 244 -18.97 -5.39 8.80
CA LEU A 244 -20.12 -6.13 9.31
C LEU A 244 -20.18 -7.59 8.86
N ALA A 245 -19.66 -7.89 7.67
CA ALA A 245 -19.75 -9.20 7.03
C ALA A 245 -18.43 -9.99 7.10
N GLY A 246 -17.80 -10.07 8.29
CA GLY A 246 -16.52 -10.74 8.48
C GLY A 246 -16.50 -12.24 8.10
N TRP A 247 -17.68 -12.85 7.84
CA TRP A 247 -17.86 -14.20 7.32
C TRP A 247 -17.67 -14.29 5.78
N LEU A 248 -17.72 -13.16 5.08
CA LEU A 248 -17.43 -13.09 3.63
C LEU A 248 -15.95 -12.83 3.41
N GLY A 249 -15.36 -13.54 2.44
CA GLY A 249 -14.00 -13.27 2.02
C GLY A 249 -13.86 -11.86 1.43
N SER A 250 -12.75 -11.19 1.74
CA SER A 250 -12.50 -9.81 1.29
C SER A 250 -12.52 -9.65 -0.22
N ALA A 251 -12.02 -10.64 -0.98
CA ALA A 251 -12.13 -10.67 -2.46
C ALA A 251 -13.58 -10.67 -2.93
N THR A 252 -14.45 -11.44 -2.26
CA THR A 252 -15.86 -11.52 -2.64
C THR A 252 -16.55 -10.18 -2.50
N ILE A 253 -16.30 -9.45 -1.40
CA ILE A 253 -16.86 -8.11 -1.16
C ILE A 253 -16.37 -7.14 -2.24
N ALA A 254 -15.07 -7.11 -2.51
CA ALA A 254 -14.48 -6.19 -3.49
C ALA A 254 -14.96 -6.48 -4.93
N LEU A 255 -15.01 -7.74 -5.33
CA LEU A 255 -15.48 -8.14 -6.66
C LEU A 255 -16.98 -7.89 -6.82
N ALA A 256 -17.78 -8.13 -5.77
CA ALA A 256 -19.20 -7.81 -5.79
C ALA A 256 -19.45 -6.30 -5.93
N ALA A 257 -18.71 -5.47 -5.20
CA ALA A 257 -18.78 -4.01 -5.32
C ALA A 257 -18.38 -3.55 -6.73
N ALA A 258 -17.30 -4.13 -7.31
CA ALA A 258 -16.85 -3.84 -8.67
C ALA A 258 -17.90 -4.23 -9.71
N ALA A 259 -18.46 -5.44 -9.60
CA ALA A 259 -19.49 -5.94 -10.51
C ALA A 259 -20.76 -5.09 -10.45
N LEU A 260 -21.19 -4.74 -9.22
CA LEU A 260 -22.35 -3.86 -9.03
C LEU A 260 -22.11 -2.48 -9.65
N LEU A 261 -20.96 -1.88 -9.42
CA LEU A 261 -20.65 -0.55 -9.95
C LEU A 261 -20.53 -0.55 -11.48
N MET A 262 -19.91 -1.59 -12.08
CA MET A 262 -19.90 -1.79 -13.53
C MET A 262 -21.32 -1.96 -14.09
N LEU A 263 -22.19 -2.71 -13.41
CA LEU A 263 -23.59 -2.88 -13.80
C LEU A 263 -24.32 -1.54 -13.78
N LEU A 264 -24.20 -0.76 -12.71
CA LEU A 264 -24.85 0.56 -12.57
C LEU A 264 -24.35 1.56 -13.62
N GLU A 265 -23.05 1.55 -13.95
CA GLU A 265 -22.48 2.35 -15.04
C GLU A 265 -23.10 1.94 -16.39
N ASN A 266 -23.20 0.64 -16.66
CA ASN A 266 -23.74 0.15 -17.92
C ASN A 266 -25.23 0.40 -18.10
N LEU A 267 -26.05 0.26 -17.06
CA LEU A 267 -27.50 0.49 -17.14
C LEU A 267 -27.87 1.89 -17.62
N ARG A 268 -26.98 2.86 -17.46
CA ARG A 268 -27.20 4.24 -17.90
C ARG A 268 -26.82 4.48 -19.36
N HIS A 269 -25.95 3.64 -19.91
CA HIS A 269 -25.43 3.82 -21.26
C HIS A 269 -26.15 2.94 -22.30
N PRO A 270 -26.21 3.38 -23.57
CA PRO A 270 -26.76 2.54 -24.64
C PRO A 270 -25.96 1.23 -24.79
N ILE A 271 -26.66 0.16 -25.18
CA ILE A 271 -26.12 -1.20 -25.28
C ILE A 271 -24.81 -1.26 -26.08
N HIS A 272 -24.68 -0.47 -27.15
CA HIS A 272 -23.46 -0.46 -27.98
C HIS A 272 -22.21 0.07 -27.24
N ARG A 273 -22.36 0.78 -26.10
CA ARG A 273 -21.24 1.26 -25.27
C ARG A 273 -20.89 0.32 -24.11
N HIS A 274 -21.73 -0.68 -23.82
CA HIS A 274 -21.52 -1.55 -22.67
C HIS A 274 -20.16 -2.27 -22.70
N GLY A 275 -19.79 -2.81 -23.88
CA GLY A 275 -18.50 -3.47 -24.06
C GLY A 275 -17.31 -2.53 -23.87
N GLU A 276 -17.41 -1.31 -24.36
CA GLU A 276 -16.38 -0.28 -24.24
C GLU A 276 -16.21 0.16 -22.78
N ASN A 277 -17.30 0.39 -22.05
CA ASN A 277 -17.26 0.80 -20.65
C ASN A 277 -16.61 -0.26 -19.77
N VAL A 278 -16.96 -1.55 -19.97
CA VAL A 278 -16.37 -2.66 -19.25
C VAL A 278 -14.87 -2.80 -19.60
N ALA A 279 -14.53 -2.74 -20.90
CA ALA A 279 -13.15 -2.80 -21.34
C ALA A 279 -12.30 -1.67 -20.72
N ASN A 280 -12.85 -0.44 -20.70
CA ASN A 280 -12.18 0.71 -20.09
C ASN A 280 -11.97 0.52 -18.58
N ALA A 281 -12.96 -0.03 -17.85
CA ALA A 281 -12.80 -0.31 -16.43
C ALA A 281 -11.74 -1.39 -16.17
N LEU A 282 -11.72 -2.46 -16.98
CA LEU A 282 -10.74 -3.53 -16.88
C LEU A 282 -9.33 -3.10 -17.31
N ASN A 283 -9.21 -2.20 -18.29
CA ASN A 283 -7.92 -1.65 -18.73
C ASN A 283 -7.23 -0.77 -17.66
N GLU A 284 -8.00 -0.24 -16.71
CA GLU A 284 -7.46 0.53 -15.57
C GLU A 284 -6.92 -0.38 -14.45
N VAL A 285 -7.18 -1.68 -14.53
CA VAL A 285 -6.59 -2.65 -13.58
C VAL A 285 -5.10 -2.73 -13.84
N GLU A 286 -4.31 -2.60 -12.79
CA GLU A 286 -2.85 -2.73 -12.85
C GLU A 286 -2.43 -4.20 -13.03
N TRP A 287 -2.67 -4.77 -14.22
CA TRP A 287 -2.34 -6.16 -14.55
C TRP A 287 -0.89 -6.52 -14.25
N THR A 288 0.02 -5.57 -14.43
CA THR A 288 1.44 -5.73 -14.08
C THR A 288 1.60 -6.05 -12.59
N THR A 289 0.85 -5.39 -11.73
CA THR A 289 0.87 -5.65 -10.28
C THR A 289 0.27 -7.02 -9.96
N LEU A 290 -0.85 -7.40 -10.58
CA LEU A 290 -1.46 -8.72 -10.35
C LEU A 290 -0.52 -9.87 -10.80
N PHE A 291 0.09 -9.77 -11.97
CA PHE A 291 1.06 -10.77 -12.45
C PHE A 291 2.35 -10.79 -11.63
N PHE A 292 2.76 -9.65 -11.08
CA PHE A 292 3.85 -9.61 -10.10
C PHE A 292 3.52 -10.45 -8.87
N PHE A 293 2.31 -10.33 -8.31
CA PHE A 293 1.87 -11.14 -7.18
C PHE A 293 1.82 -12.63 -7.52
N VAL A 294 1.27 -13.00 -8.69
CA VAL A 294 1.24 -14.40 -9.15
C VAL A 294 2.66 -14.98 -9.16
N GLY A 295 3.60 -14.30 -9.82
CA GLY A 295 4.98 -14.77 -9.87
C GLY A 295 5.64 -14.85 -8.50
N LEU A 296 5.42 -13.83 -7.67
CA LEU A 296 5.97 -13.76 -6.31
C LEU A 296 5.48 -14.90 -5.41
N PHE A 297 4.17 -15.22 -5.43
CA PHE A 297 3.61 -16.32 -4.65
C PHE A 297 4.25 -17.66 -5.02
N VAL A 298 4.46 -17.93 -6.32
CA VAL A 298 5.10 -19.17 -6.77
C VAL A 298 6.57 -19.21 -6.32
N VAL A 299 7.32 -18.12 -6.44
CA VAL A 299 8.72 -18.05 -5.98
C VAL A 299 8.79 -18.30 -4.47
N VAL A 300 7.94 -17.62 -3.68
CA VAL A 300 7.91 -17.79 -2.21
C VAL A 300 7.51 -19.22 -1.84
N GLY A 301 6.50 -19.80 -2.50
CA GLY A 301 6.12 -21.21 -2.31
C GLY A 301 7.28 -22.18 -2.59
N GLY A 302 8.08 -21.92 -3.63
CA GLY A 302 9.29 -22.70 -3.91
C GLY A 302 10.36 -22.59 -2.83
N VAL A 303 10.55 -21.40 -2.27
CA VAL A 303 11.50 -21.13 -1.18
C VAL A 303 11.02 -21.75 0.13
N GLU A 304 9.72 -21.72 0.41
CA GLU A 304 9.09 -22.40 1.55
C GLU A 304 9.28 -23.89 1.46
N ARG A 305 8.99 -24.51 0.31
CA ARG A 305 9.23 -25.93 0.04
C ARG A 305 10.68 -26.35 0.25
N ALA A 306 11.62 -25.47 -0.07
CA ALA A 306 13.06 -25.71 0.10
C ALA A 306 13.55 -25.63 1.55
N GLY A 307 12.71 -25.15 2.51
CA GLY A 307 13.05 -25.03 3.92
C GLY A 307 13.93 -23.80 4.27
N LEU A 308 14.16 -22.89 3.31
CA LEU A 308 14.96 -21.68 3.58
C LEU A 308 14.27 -20.77 4.62
N LEU A 309 12.94 -20.67 4.57
CA LEU A 309 12.17 -19.81 5.46
C LEU A 309 12.12 -20.38 6.88
N ASP A 310 12.14 -21.72 7.04
CA ASP A 310 12.26 -22.39 8.34
C ASP A 310 13.62 -22.12 8.99
N LEU A 311 14.70 -22.13 8.19
CA LEU A 311 16.02 -21.74 8.65
C LEU A 311 16.05 -20.29 9.13
N ALA A 312 15.43 -19.36 8.38
CA ALA A 312 15.33 -17.95 8.76
C ALA A 312 14.53 -17.77 10.07
N ALA A 313 13.41 -18.46 10.21
CA ALA A 313 12.58 -18.44 11.42
C ALA A 313 13.37 -18.98 12.63
N HIS A 314 14.06 -20.11 12.47
CA HIS A 314 14.88 -20.69 13.54
C HIS A 314 16.02 -19.74 13.98
N ARG A 315 16.70 -19.12 13.04
CA ARG A 315 17.73 -18.10 13.34
C ARG A 315 17.17 -16.89 14.06
N LEU A 316 16.01 -16.41 13.65
CA LEU A 316 15.33 -15.30 14.32
C LEU A 316 14.91 -15.68 15.74
N ALA A 317 14.33 -16.87 15.94
CA ALA A 317 13.94 -17.36 17.27
C ALA A 317 15.17 -17.47 18.22
N LEU A 318 16.29 -17.97 17.72
CA LEU A 318 17.54 -18.03 18.49
C LEU A 318 18.08 -16.63 18.84
N ALA A 319 18.09 -15.71 17.87
CA ALA A 319 18.57 -14.34 18.07
C ALA A 319 17.71 -13.55 19.06
N THR A 320 16.43 -13.89 19.18
CA THR A 320 15.47 -13.24 20.10
C THR A 320 15.24 -14.04 21.39
N HIS A 321 16.02 -15.12 21.60
CA HIS A 321 15.89 -16.02 22.76
C HIS A 321 14.48 -16.55 23.00
N GLY A 322 13.66 -16.69 21.94
CA GLY A 322 12.26 -17.11 22.04
C GLY A 322 11.36 -16.10 22.76
N SER A 323 11.80 -14.86 22.93
CA SER A 323 11.02 -13.80 23.59
C SER A 323 10.09 -13.13 22.59
N LEU A 324 8.78 -13.20 22.81
CA LEU A 324 7.77 -12.60 21.95
C LEU A 324 7.94 -11.06 21.79
N PRO A 325 8.15 -10.27 22.87
CA PRO A 325 8.39 -8.83 22.75
C PRO A 325 9.63 -8.48 21.93
N VAL A 326 10.74 -9.22 22.17
CA VAL A 326 11.99 -9.00 21.44
C VAL A 326 11.83 -9.38 19.96
N THR A 327 11.12 -10.48 19.68
CA THR A 327 10.82 -10.90 18.30
C THR A 327 9.97 -9.87 17.57
N ALA A 328 8.90 -9.37 18.21
CA ALA A 328 8.06 -8.34 17.62
C ALA A 328 8.85 -7.05 17.35
N GLY A 329 9.70 -6.62 18.30
CA GLY A 329 10.59 -5.48 18.11
C GLY A 329 11.57 -5.68 16.97
N ALA A 330 12.23 -6.83 16.90
CA ALA A 330 13.16 -7.17 15.83
C ALA A 330 12.47 -7.20 14.46
N VAL A 331 11.30 -7.84 14.36
CA VAL A 331 10.51 -7.87 13.13
C VAL A 331 10.11 -6.44 12.71
N LEU A 332 9.66 -5.59 13.62
CA LEU A 332 9.29 -4.20 13.33
C LEU A 332 10.45 -3.42 12.70
N TRP A 333 11.60 -3.41 13.37
CA TRP A 333 12.76 -2.61 12.94
C TRP A 333 13.43 -3.17 11.70
N VAL A 334 13.61 -4.49 11.61
CA VAL A 334 14.19 -5.13 10.43
C VAL A 334 13.27 -4.92 9.23
N SER A 335 11.96 -5.08 9.41
CA SER A 335 10.98 -4.84 8.34
C SER A 335 11.01 -3.40 7.85
N ALA A 336 11.12 -2.43 8.76
CA ALA A 336 11.18 -1.02 8.38
C ALA A 336 12.43 -0.67 7.57
N ILE A 337 13.60 -1.16 8.01
CA ILE A 337 14.86 -0.87 7.32
C ILE A 337 14.90 -1.57 5.96
N LEU A 338 14.50 -2.84 5.90
CA LEU A 338 14.50 -3.59 4.64
C LEU A 338 13.43 -3.05 3.68
N SER A 339 12.24 -2.69 4.16
CA SER A 339 11.20 -2.08 3.34
C SER A 339 11.58 -0.68 2.82
N ALA A 340 12.45 0.04 3.50
CA ALA A 340 12.99 1.30 2.99
C ALA A 340 13.93 1.10 1.78
N ILE A 341 14.53 -0.08 1.64
CA ILE A 341 15.50 -0.41 0.58
C ILE A 341 14.84 -1.26 -0.52
N LEU A 342 13.96 -2.18 -0.09
CA LEU A 342 13.22 -3.09 -0.95
C LEU A 342 11.76 -2.61 -1.05
N ASP A 343 11.07 -2.94 -2.13
CA ASP A 343 9.62 -2.77 -2.17
C ASP A 343 8.97 -3.59 -1.04
N ASN A 344 8.01 -2.99 -0.31
CA ASN A 344 7.36 -3.58 0.85
C ASN A 344 6.63 -4.90 0.54
N ILE A 345 6.14 -5.07 -0.68
CA ILE A 345 5.35 -6.22 -1.11
C ILE A 345 6.18 -7.52 -1.12
N PRO A 346 7.28 -7.65 -1.89
CA PRO A 346 8.06 -8.88 -1.93
C PRO A 346 8.66 -9.21 -0.56
N PHE A 347 9.03 -8.19 0.22
CA PHE A 347 9.54 -8.39 1.55
C PHE A 347 8.49 -9.07 2.46
N VAL A 348 7.26 -8.56 2.52
CA VAL A 348 6.21 -9.13 3.36
C VAL A 348 5.82 -10.52 2.89
N ALA A 349 5.73 -10.76 1.58
CA ALA A 349 5.42 -12.09 1.05
C ALA A 349 6.42 -13.17 1.54
N THR A 350 7.71 -12.84 1.62
CA THR A 350 8.74 -13.77 2.15
C THR A 350 8.72 -13.85 3.67
N MET A 351 8.32 -12.80 4.38
CA MET A 351 8.27 -12.80 5.84
C MET A 351 7.05 -13.54 6.40
N ILE A 352 5.96 -13.65 5.66
CA ILE A 352 4.74 -14.35 6.11
C ILE A 352 5.02 -15.81 6.52
N PRO A 353 5.63 -16.67 5.71
CA PRO A 353 5.97 -18.02 6.13
C PRO A 353 6.95 -18.04 7.32
N VAL A 354 7.94 -17.13 7.35
CA VAL A 354 8.89 -17.02 8.48
C VAL A 354 8.13 -16.78 9.79
N VAL A 355 7.20 -15.82 9.81
CA VAL A 355 6.41 -15.52 11.01
C VAL A 355 5.48 -16.67 11.36
N LYS A 356 4.87 -17.37 10.38
CA LYS A 356 4.05 -18.57 10.64
C LYS A 356 4.85 -19.66 11.36
N THR A 357 6.06 -19.95 10.89
CA THR A 357 6.95 -20.96 11.50
C THR A 357 7.34 -20.60 12.94
N LEU A 358 7.46 -19.30 13.28
CA LEU A 358 7.72 -18.85 14.65
C LEU A 358 6.60 -19.25 15.64
N GLY A 359 5.40 -19.53 15.17
CA GLY A 359 4.28 -19.96 16.03
C GLY A 359 4.61 -21.20 16.87
N ALA A 360 5.36 -22.14 16.29
CA ALA A 360 5.78 -23.35 17.01
C ALA A 360 6.66 -23.06 18.23
N THR A 361 7.41 -21.94 18.21
CA THR A 361 8.36 -21.57 19.29
C THR A 361 7.82 -20.48 20.20
N LEU A 362 6.86 -19.67 19.78
CA LEU A 362 6.38 -18.48 20.49
C LEU A 362 4.98 -18.64 21.11
N GLY A 363 4.46 -19.86 21.24
CA GLY A 363 3.21 -20.10 21.96
C GLY A 363 1.96 -20.26 21.09
N GLY A 364 2.12 -20.54 19.81
CA GLY A 364 1.04 -20.81 18.85
C GLY A 364 0.61 -19.61 18.01
N ALA A 365 -0.35 -19.85 17.12
CA ALA A 365 -0.80 -18.86 16.13
C ALA A 365 -1.39 -17.59 16.77
N ASP A 366 -2.15 -17.73 17.85
CA ASP A 366 -2.80 -16.60 18.54
C ASP A 366 -1.78 -15.68 19.23
N ALA A 367 -0.69 -16.26 19.75
CA ALA A 367 0.38 -15.50 20.39
C ALA A 367 1.15 -14.61 19.37
N LEU A 368 1.11 -14.94 18.09
CA LEU A 368 1.81 -14.19 17.04
C LEU A 368 1.15 -12.86 16.65
N ARG A 369 -0.04 -12.53 17.14
CA ARG A 369 -0.73 -11.28 16.75
C ARG A 369 0.15 -10.04 16.84
N PRO A 370 0.93 -9.81 17.92
CA PRO A 370 1.84 -8.65 17.97
C PRO A 370 2.94 -8.67 16.93
N VAL A 371 3.41 -9.85 16.52
CA VAL A 371 4.43 -10.01 15.48
C VAL A 371 3.86 -9.68 14.10
N TRP A 372 2.60 -10.05 13.82
CA TRP A 372 1.90 -9.66 12.60
C TRP A 372 1.72 -8.16 12.50
N TRP A 373 1.35 -7.50 13.61
CA TRP A 373 1.25 -6.04 13.65
C TRP A 373 2.63 -5.37 13.51
N ALA A 374 3.67 -5.96 14.08
CA ALA A 374 5.03 -5.49 13.91
C ALA A 374 5.47 -5.57 12.45
N LEU A 375 5.17 -6.68 11.75
CA LEU A 375 5.45 -6.85 10.32
C LEU A 375 4.68 -5.83 9.48
N ALA A 376 3.38 -5.66 9.72
CA ALA A 376 2.54 -4.70 9.01
C ALA A 376 3.04 -3.27 9.17
N LEU A 377 3.25 -2.82 10.42
CA LEU A 377 3.76 -1.47 10.72
C LEU A 377 5.16 -1.25 10.16
N GLY A 378 6.06 -2.23 10.35
CA GLY A 378 7.42 -2.14 9.84
C GLY A 378 7.47 -2.02 8.32
N ALA A 379 6.76 -2.89 7.61
CA ALA A 379 6.77 -2.92 6.16
C ALA A 379 6.10 -1.69 5.53
N CYS A 380 4.88 -1.34 5.95
CA CYS A 380 4.14 -0.23 5.36
C CYS A 380 4.77 1.13 5.69
N LEU A 381 5.15 1.37 6.96
CA LEU A 381 5.78 2.63 7.36
C LEU A 381 7.23 2.72 6.86
N GLY A 382 7.94 1.59 6.78
CA GLY A 382 9.29 1.49 6.24
C GLY A 382 9.40 2.00 4.81
N GLY A 383 8.36 1.74 4.00
CA GLY A 383 8.24 2.26 2.64
C GLY A 383 8.38 3.79 2.51
N ASN A 384 8.15 4.53 3.59
CA ASN A 384 8.40 5.97 3.62
C ASN A 384 9.88 6.35 3.67
N GLY A 385 10.79 5.41 3.99
CA GLY A 385 12.20 5.75 4.25
C GLY A 385 12.99 6.23 3.03
N THR A 386 12.66 5.74 1.85
CA THR A 386 13.30 6.13 0.59
C THR A 386 12.29 6.27 -0.55
N LEU A 387 12.74 6.84 -1.67
CA LEU A 387 11.88 7.01 -2.84
C LEU A 387 11.46 5.65 -3.45
N ILE A 388 12.31 4.63 -3.36
CA ILE A 388 12.08 3.28 -3.89
C ILE A 388 11.37 2.34 -2.90
N GLY A 389 11.22 2.75 -1.64
CA GLY A 389 10.64 1.91 -0.57
C GLY A 389 9.15 1.57 -0.75
N ALA A 390 8.43 2.33 -1.56
CA ALA A 390 7.04 2.03 -1.92
C ALA A 390 6.71 2.49 -3.34
N SER A 391 5.88 1.73 -4.03
CA SER A 391 5.44 2.04 -5.40
C SER A 391 4.72 3.40 -5.50
N ALA A 392 4.00 3.82 -4.46
CA ALA A 392 3.33 5.13 -4.38
C ALA A 392 4.33 6.30 -4.48
N ASN A 393 5.51 6.15 -3.88
CA ASN A 393 6.55 7.17 -3.90
C ASN A 393 7.07 7.39 -5.33
N LEU A 394 7.37 6.30 -6.04
CA LEU A 394 7.82 6.33 -7.43
C LEU A 394 6.75 6.88 -8.37
N ALA A 395 5.49 6.48 -8.17
CA ALA A 395 4.36 6.97 -8.95
C ALA A 395 4.21 8.50 -8.83
N MET A 396 4.26 9.03 -7.59
CA MET A 396 4.20 10.47 -7.33
C MET A 396 5.41 11.19 -7.93
N ALA A 397 6.63 10.65 -7.76
CA ALA A 397 7.83 11.23 -8.32
C ALA A 397 7.77 11.32 -9.85
N GLY A 398 7.27 10.26 -10.51
CA GLY A 398 7.08 10.25 -11.96
C GLY A 398 6.08 11.30 -12.46
N ILE A 399 4.97 11.54 -11.73
CA ILE A 399 4.03 12.63 -12.03
C ILE A 399 4.70 13.98 -11.81
N ALA A 400 5.42 14.14 -10.71
CA ALA A 400 6.11 15.37 -10.37
C ALA A 400 7.12 15.76 -11.44
N GLU A 401 7.94 14.81 -11.90
CA GLU A 401 8.94 15.04 -12.96
C GLU A 401 8.31 15.43 -14.29
N LYS A 402 7.20 14.79 -14.69
CA LYS A 402 6.43 15.18 -15.89
C LYS A 402 5.89 16.61 -15.79
N ASN A 403 5.70 17.13 -14.59
CA ASN A 403 5.26 18.51 -14.32
C ASN A 403 6.43 19.45 -13.94
N GLY A 404 7.69 19.07 -14.20
CA GLY A 404 8.87 19.89 -13.99
C GLY A 404 9.35 19.99 -12.53
N VAL A 405 8.81 19.18 -11.63
CA VAL A 405 9.21 19.13 -10.21
C VAL A 405 10.13 17.94 -9.97
N LYS A 406 11.42 18.20 -9.68
CA LYS A 406 12.42 17.14 -9.47
C LYS A 406 12.30 16.55 -8.07
N PHE A 407 12.10 15.23 -8.00
CA PHE A 407 12.20 14.42 -6.79
C PHE A 407 13.56 13.69 -6.79
N GLY A 408 14.59 14.36 -6.26
CA GLY A 408 15.91 13.73 -6.14
C GLY A 408 15.93 12.68 -5.05
N PHE A 409 16.39 11.46 -5.35
CA PHE A 409 16.46 10.33 -4.41
C PHE A 409 17.12 10.71 -3.06
N VAL A 410 18.33 11.31 -3.11
CA VAL A 410 19.08 11.69 -1.90
C VAL A 410 18.32 12.72 -1.07
N LYS A 411 17.76 13.75 -1.72
CA LYS A 411 17.01 14.80 -1.03
C LYS A 411 15.76 14.26 -0.36
N PHE A 412 15.04 13.36 -1.04
CA PHE A 412 13.86 12.70 -0.47
C PHE A 412 14.27 11.86 0.74
N THR A 413 15.26 10.99 0.59
CA THR A 413 15.71 10.07 1.64
C THR A 413 16.21 10.81 2.89
N LEU A 414 16.99 11.88 2.73
CA LEU A 414 17.48 12.68 3.87
C LEU A 414 16.34 13.30 4.72
N LEU A 415 15.20 13.57 4.12
CA LEU A 415 14.02 14.09 4.83
C LEU A 415 13.12 12.96 5.32
N ALA A 416 12.86 11.98 4.48
CA ALA A 416 11.89 10.94 4.73
C ALA A 416 12.39 9.85 5.70
N PHE A 417 13.68 9.47 5.62
CA PHE A 417 14.25 8.44 6.47
C PHE A 417 14.19 8.74 7.97
N PRO A 418 14.57 9.95 8.46
CA PRO A 418 14.38 10.32 9.87
C PRO A 418 12.90 10.33 10.29
N MET A 419 12.00 10.77 9.40
CA MET A 419 10.56 10.76 9.65
C MET A 419 10.01 9.34 9.73
N MET A 420 10.52 8.42 8.91
CA MET A 420 10.21 7.00 8.98
C MET A 420 10.69 6.41 10.31
N LEU A 421 11.94 6.68 10.73
CA LEU A 421 12.46 6.21 12.04
C LEU A 421 11.60 6.71 13.19
N MET A 422 11.14 7.96 13.16
CA MET A 422 10.20 8.51 14.15
C MET A 422 8.89 7.71 14.16
N SER A 423 8.33 7.39 12.98
CA SER A 423 7.11 6.59 12.87
C SER A 423 7.29 5.20 13.47
N ILE A 424 8.42 4.55 13.21
CA ILE A 424 8.74 3.23 13.75
C ILE A 424 8.98 3.26 15.28
N ALA A 425 9.60 4.33 15.79
CA ALA A 425 9.75 4.52 17.24
C ALA A 425 8.39 4.66 17.93
N ILE A 426 7.46 5.43 17.37
CA ILE A 426 6.08 5.55 17.86
C ILE A 426 5.38 4.18 17.81
N ALA A 427 5.51 3.46 16.69
CA ALA A 427 4.94 2.13 16.53
C ALA A 427 5.51 1.13 17.55
N HIS A 428 6.82 1.19 17.83
CA HIS A 428 7.48 0.34 18.83
C HIS A 428 6.92 0.58 20.23
N ILE A 429 6.84 1.85 20.65
CA ILE A 429 6.27 2.23 21.96
C ILE A 429 4.81 1.78 22.07
N TYR A 430 4.03 1.97 21.00
CA TYR A 430 2.64 1.56 20.98
C TYR A 430 2.46 0.05 21.10
N LEU A 431 3.21 -0.74 20.33
CA LEU A 431 3.15 -2.20 20.41
C LEU A 431 3.54 -2.69 21.80
N TRP A 432 4.59 -2.11 22.37
CA TRP A 432 5.03 -2.45 23.71
C TRP A 432 3.95 -2.17 24.75
N TRP A 433 3.38 -0.97 24.73
CA TRP A 433 2.35 -0.56 25.68
C TRP A 433 1.05 -1.37 25.54
N ARG A 434 0.70 -1.79 24.33
CA ARG A 434 -0.60 -2.42 24.07
C ARG A 434 -0.59 -3.93 24.25
N TYR A 435 0.54 -4.60 24.00
CA TYR A 435 0.61 -6.05 23.89
C TYR A 435 1.59 -6.71 24.87
N PHE A 436 2.43 -5.95 25.54
CA PHE A 436 3.45 -6.41 26.48
C PHE A 436 3.46 -5.60 27.78
#